data_876aa1f6c11f34fccabcf44bc62f416a
#
_entry.id   876aa1f6c11f34fccabcf44bc62f416a
#
_cell.length_a   1.000
_cell.length_b   1.000
_cell.length_c   1.000
_cell.angle_alpha   90.00
_cell.angle_beta   90.00
_cell.angle_gamma   90.00
#
_symmetry.space_group_name_H-M   'P 1'
#
loop_
_entity.id
_entity.type
_entity.pdbx_description
1 polymer ?
#
loop_
_entity_poly.entity_id
_entity_poly.type
_entity_poly.pdbx_seq_one_letter_code
_entity_poly.pdbx_strand_id
1 'polypeptide(L)'
;MIIDDEIYMIQNRNDEVSAYYSDQVIPSWDKFGYYVNMFDCVYPDTLHEYDYLDFGQYWGLRDMSEGEKAGWYSHTLLWIKCAMENKDIAIIEHDVECVAPLDFTERGLNFFCCYENN
;
A
#
# COMPACT_ATOMS: atom_id res chain seq x y z
N MET A 1 -6.66 -19.18 2.62
CA MET A 1 -6.42 -17.83 3.18
C MET A 1 -7.49 -16.89 2.66
N ILE A 2 -8.15 -16.20 3.56
CA ILE A 2 -9.17 -15.22 3.21
C ILE A 2 -8.70 -13.87 3.72
N ILE A 3 -8.69 -12.88 2.84
CA ILE A 3 -8.24 -11.54 3.20
C ILE A 3 -9.44 -10.58 3.27
N ASP A 4 -10.58 -11.09 3.67
CA ASP A 4 -11.78 -10.27 3.76
C ASP A 4 -11.52 -9.03 4.60
N ASP A 5 -11.79 -7.86 4.04
CA ASP A 5 -11.67 -6.58 4.71
C ASP A 5 -10.25 -6.23 5.17
N GLU A 6 -9.24 -6.95 4.68
CA GLU A 6 -7.84 -6.68 5.02
C GLU A 6 -7.05 -6.20 3.81
N ILE A 7 -7.72 -5.51 2.89
CA ILE A 7 -7.07 -4.83 1.77
C ILE A 7 -6.94 -3.36 2.14
N TYR A 8 -5.73 -2.85 2.07
CA TYR A 8 -5.44 -1.46 2.42
C TYR A 8 -4.88 -0.72 1.22
N MET A 9 -5.51 0.40 0.90
CA MET A 9 -5.04 1.27 -0.18
C MET A 9 -4.32 2.46 0.42
N ILE A 10 -3.02 2.57 0.13
CA ILE A 10 -2.22 3.72 0.54
C ILE A 10 -2.60 4.89 -0.36
N GLN A 11 -3.06 5.98 0.22
CA GLN A 11 -3.51 7.13 -0.54
C GLN A 11 -3.26 8.42 0.25
N ASN A 12 -3.27 9.54 -0.45
CA ASN A 12 -3.12 10.86 0.12
C ASN A 12 -4.35 11.69 -0.23
N ARG A 13 -5.29 11.82 0.74
CA ARG A 13 -6.53 12.56 0.51
C ARG A 13 -6.32 14.06 0.40
N ASN A 14 -5.15 14.56 0.82
CA ASN A 14 -4.81 15.97 0.67
C ASN A 14 -4.22 16.30 -0.70
N ASP A 15 -3.92 15.29 -1.49
CA ASP A 15 -3.45 15.44 -2.86
C ASP A 15 -4.62 15.16 -3.81
N GLU A 16 -5.01 16.15 -4.59
CA GLU A 16 -6.15 16.01 -5.51
C GLU A 16 -5.94 14.87 -6.51
N VAL A 17 -4.71 14.67 -6.98
CA VAL A 17 -4.41 13.62 -7.93
C VAL A 17 -4.58 12.26 -7.29
N SER A 18 -4.03 12.06 -6.10
CA SER A 18 -4.15 10.80 -5.37
C SER A 18 -5.61 10.50 -5.05
N ALA A 19 -6.36 11.51 -4.57
CA ALA A 19 -7.77 11.35 -4.26
C ALA A 19 -8.58 11.00 -5.51
N TYR A 20 -8.27 11.64 -6.63
CA TYR A 20 -8.94 11.36 -7.90
C TYR A 20 -8.72 9.90 -8.31
N TYR A 21 -7.46 9.43 -8.32
CA TYR A 21 -7.18 8.06 -8.73
C TYR A 21 -7.81 7.04 -7.79
N SER A 22 -7.73 7.25 -6.49
CA SER A 22 -8.33 6.30 -5.55
C SER A 22 -9.85 6.21 -5.76
N ASP A 23 -10.51 7.33 -6.00
CA ASP A 23 -11.96 7.33 -6.25
C ASP A 23 -12.31 6.64 -7.57
N GLN A 24 -11.40 6.68 -8.56
CA GLN A 24 -11.63 6.03 -9.85
C GLN A 24 -11.47 4.51 -9.77
N VAL A 25 -10.58 4.00 -8.94
CA VAL A 25 -10.28 2.57 -8.91
C VAL A 25 -11.12 1.78 -7.91
N ILE A 26 -11.69 2.45 -6.89
CA ILE A 26 -12.50 1.77 -5.87
C ILE A 26 -13.64 0.94 -6.49
N PRO A 27 -14.40 1.44 -7.47
CA PRO A 27 -15.46 0.63 -8.07
C PRO A 27 -14.97 -0.67 -8.69
N SER A 28 -13.73 -0.72 -9.18
CA SER A 28 -13.18 -1.94 -9.75
C SER A 28 -13.01 -3.02 -8.66
N TRP A 29 -12.65 -2.62 -7.45
CA TRP A 29 -12.52 -3.53 -6.31
C TRP A 29 -13.89 -3.99 -5.84
N ASP A 30 -14.85 -3.07 -5.73
CA ASP A 30 -16.23 -3.39 -5.37
C ASP A 30 -16.85 -4.41 -6.32
N LYS A 31 -16.55 -4.28 -7.60
CA LYS A 31 -17.08 -5.18 -8.62
C LYS A 31 -16.73 -6.64 -8.35
N PHE A 32 -15.57 -6.90 -7.76
CA PHE A 32 -15.13 -8.25 -7.43
C PHE A 32 -15.42 -8.62 -5.97
N GLY A 33 -16.19 -7.78 -5.27
CA GLY A 33 -16.60 -8.07 -3.90
C GLY A 33 -15.56 -7.75 -2.84
N TYR A 34 -14.55 -6.96 -3.17
CA TYR A 34 -13.51 -6.58 -2.22
C TYR A 34 -13.81 -5.24 -1.56
N TYR A 35 -13.74 -5.23 -0.26
CA TYR A 35 -13.80 -3.98 0.50
C TYR A 35 -12.39 -3.46 0.71
N VAL A 36 -12.16 -2.22 0.33
CA VAL A 36 -10.85 -1.58 0.43
C VAL A 36 -10.86 -0.58 1.58
N ASN A 37 -9.94 -0.77 2.51
CA ASN A 37 -9.71 0.17 3.60
C ASN A 37 -8.76 1.26 3.13
N MET A 38 -9.14 2.52 3.33
CA MET A 38 -8.26 3.63 2.99
C MET A 38 -7.23 3.80 4.09
N PHE A 39 -5.97 3.83 3.72
CA PHE A 39 -4.86 4.08 4.62
C PHE A 39 -4.21 5.41 4.25
N ASP A 40 -4.30 6.38 5.17
CA ASP A 40 -3.70 7.68 4.95
C ASP A 40 -2.19 7.56 4.98
N CYS A 41 -1.53 7.98 3.91
CA CYS A 41 -0.09 7.79 3.78
C CYS A 41 0.69 8.66 4.76
N VAL A 42 1.96 8.31 4.97
CA VAL A 42 2.89 9.20 5.65
C VAL A 42 3.22 10.34 4.69
N TYR A 43 3.20 11.57 5.18
CA TYR A 43 3.45 12.74 4.35
C TYR A 43 4.93 13.12 4.40
N PRO A 44 5.50 13.58 3.28
CA PRO A 44 6.91 13.98 3.27
C PRO A 44 7.26 15.08 4.29
N ASP A 45 6.34 15.99 4.59
CA ASP A 45 6.59 17.08 5.52
C ASP A 45 6.49 16.69 6.99
N THR A 46 6.05 15.46 7.28
CA THR A 46 5.96 14.94 8.65
C THR A 46 6.86 13.73 8.89
N LEU A 47 7.87 13.55 8.06
CA LEU A 47 8.78 12.38 8.17
C LEU A 47 9.40 12.26 9.55
N HIS A 48 9.73 13.38 10.18
CA HIS A 48 10.37 13.39 11.50
C HIS A 48 9.54 12.67 12.58
N GLU A 49 8.23 12.60 12.39
CA GLU A 49 7.35 11.90 13.33
C GLU A 49 7.46 10.38 13.21
N TYR A 50 8.13 9.90 12.16
CA TYR A 50 8.25 8.48 11.84
C TYR A 50 9.69 8.01 11.78
N ASP A 51 10.63 8.80 12.31
CA ASP A 51 12.05 8.43 12.30
C ASP A 51 12.32 7.09 12.98
N TYR A 52 11.46 6.68 13.92
CA TYR A 52 11.58 5.39 14.55
C TYR A 52 11.40 4.21 13.59
N LEU A 53 10.89 4.47 12.39
CA LEU A 53 10.76 3.46 11.33
C LEU A 53 11.98 3.38 10.44
N ASP A 54 12.98 4.23 10.71
CA ASP A 54 14.22 4.20 9.96
C ASP A 54 15.15 3.16 10.59
N PHE A 55 15.25 2.02 9.96
CA PHE A 55 16.08 0.92 10.44
C PHE A 55 17.47 0.94 9.81
N GLY A 56 17.87 2.06 9.22
CA GLY A 56 19.16 2.17 8.56
C GLY A 56 19.27 1.34 7.30
N GLN A 57 18.17 1.10 6.62
CA GLN A 57 18.10 0.14 5.52
C GLN A 57 18.10 0.77 4.14
N TYR A 58 18.70 1.93 4.00
CA TYR A 58 18.77 2.58 2.70
C TYR A 58 20.02 2.11 1.97
N TRP A 59 20.02 0.85 1.58
CA TRP A 59 21.17 0.27 0.87
C TRP A 59 21.25 0.70 -0.57
N GLY A 60 20.41 1.60 -0.97
CA GLY A 60 20.43 2.09 -2.33
C GLY A 60 21.74 2.77 -2.65
N LEU A 61 22.03 2.83 -3.94
CA LEU A 61 23.21 3.52 -4.43
C LEU A 61 23.05 5.03 -4.46
N ARG A 62 21.93 5.51 -3.96
CA ARG A 62 21.60 6.94 -3.89
C ARG A 62 20.74 7.21 -2.66
N ASP A 63 20.72 8.46 -2.28
CA ASP A 63 19.84 8.89 -1.21
C ASP A 63 18.38 8.83 -1.66
N MET A 64 17.50 8.46 -0.74
CA MET A 64 16.08 8.44 -1.00
C MET A 64 15.52 9.85 -0.86
N SER A 65 14.60 10.20 -1.75
CA SER A 65 13.86 11.45 -1.62
C SER A 65 12.89 11.36 -0.44
N GLU A 66 12.38 12.51 -0.01
CA GLU A 66 11.39 12.53 1.07
C GLU A 66 10.13 11.78 0.69
N GLY A 67 9.71 11.87 -0.57
CA GLY A 67 8.54 11.12 -1.05
C GLY A 67 8.77 9.62 -1.02
N GLU A 68 9.96 9.17 -1.40
CA GLU A 68 10.31 7.75 -1.34
C GLU A 68 10.33 7.23 0.10
N LYS A 69 10.86 8.03 1.03
CA LYS A 69 10.85 7.66 2.44
C LYS A 69 9.44 7.60 2.99
N ALA A 70 8.59 8.55 2.61
CA ALA A 70 7.19 8.56 3.02
C ALA A 70 6.47 7.30 2.54
N GLY A 71 6.72 6.89 1.31
CA GLY A 71 6.18 5.65 0.78
C GLY A 71 6.67 4.43 1.55
N TRP A 72 7.97 4.38 1.84
CA TRP A 72 8.56 3.32 2.64
C TRP A 72 7.93 3.23 4.03
N TYR A 73 7.79 4.37 4.70
CA TYR A 73 7.19 4.40 6.04
C TYR A 73 5.72 3.98 6.00
N SER A 74 4.98 4.37 4.97
CA SER A 74 3.58 3.97 4.81
C SER A 74 3.44 2.46 4.72
N HIS A 75 4.27 1.81 3.88
CA HIS A 75 4.29 0.36 3.77
C HIS A 75 4.72 -0.29 5.08
N THR A 76 5.73 0.27 5.73
CA THR A 76 6.25 -0.28 7.00
C THR A 76 5.19 -0.29 8.07
N LEU A 77 4.40 0.77 8.18
CA LEU A 77 3.31 0.83 9.15
C LEU A 77 2.29 -0.29 8.91
N LEU A 78 1.97 -0.57 7.66
CA LEU A 78 1.05 -1.66 7.34
C LEU A 78 1.66 -3.03 7.60
N TRP A 79 2.96 -3.20 7.36
CA TRP A 79 3.66 -4.44 7.71
C TRP A 79 3.64 -4.67 9.22
N ILE A 80 3.85 -3.63 10.02
CA ILE A 80 3.77 -3.71 11.47
C ILE A 80 2.37 -4.10 11.90
N LYS A 81 1.35 -3.50 11.31
CA LYS A 81 -0.05 -3.85 11.58
C LYS A 81 -0.30 -5.34 11.30
N CYS A 82 0.16 -5.82 10.17
CA CYS A 82 0.04 -7.23 9.79
C CYS A 82 0.68 -8.14 10.84
N ALA A 83 1.90 -7.81 11.26
CA ALA A 83 2.62 -8.62 12.23
C ALA A 83 1.96 -8.59 13.61
N MET A 84 1.55 -7.41 14.08
CA MET A 84 0.99 -7.26 15.41
C MET A 84 -0.40 -7.88 15.54
N GLU A 85 -1.19 -7.83 14.48
CA GLU A 85 -2.54 -8.40 14.48
C GLU A 85 -2.54 -9.87 14.04
N ASN A 86 -1.41 -10.37 13.59
CA ASN A 86 -1.27 -11.73 13.08
C ASN A 86 -2.31 -12.05 12.02
N LYS A 87 -2.46 -11.14 11.07
CA LYS A 87 -3.43 -11.25 9.97
C LYS A 87 -2.73 -11.09 8.64
N ASP A 88 -3.27 -11.76 7.64
CA ASP A 88 -2.84 -11.55 6.28
C ASP A 88 -3.47 -10.26 5.76
N ILE A 89 -2.68 -9.44 5.08
CA ILE A 89 -3.18 -8.20 4.49
C ILE A 89 -2.71 -8.08 3.05
N ALA A 90 -3.45 -7.33 2.27
CA ALA A 90 -3.03 -6.91 0.94
C ALA A 90 -2.83 -5.40 0.96
N ILE A 91 -1.78 -4.95 0.31
CA ILE A 91 -1.45 -3.52 0.22
C ILE A 91 -1.51 -3.12 -1.24
N ILE A 92 -2.27 -2.09 -1.54
CA ILE A 92 -2.38 -1.54 -2.89
C ILE A 92 -2.13 -0.04 -2.85
N GLU A 93 -1.72 0.51 -3.97
CA GLU A 93 -1.55 1.94 -4.12
C GLU A 93 -2.80 2.58 -4.73
N HIS A 94 -2.88 3.90 -4.67
CA HIS A 94 -4.10 4.64 -5.02
C HIS A 94 -4.53 4.51 -6.48
N ASP A 95 -3.64 4.06 -7.35
CA ASP A 95 -3.92 3.95 -8.79
C ASP A 95 -4.01 2.51 -9.29
N VAL A 96 -4.13 1.55 -8.36
CA VAL A 96 -4.19 0.13 -8.72
C VAL A 96 -5.65 -0.28 -8.92
N GLU A 97 -5.96 -0.69 -10.14
CA GLU A 97 -7.29 -1.18 -10.51
C GLU A 97 -7.37 -2.69 -10.36
N CYS A 98 -8.52 -3.16 -9.90
CA CYS A 98 -8.78 -4.60 -9.82
C CYS A 98 -9.40 -5.07 -11.15
N VAL A 99 -8.73 -5.97 -11.83
CA VAL A 99 -9.20 -6.47 -13.13
C VAL A 99 -9.62 -7.92 -13.11
N ALA A 100 -9.36 -8.63 -12.02
CA ALA A 100 -9.70 -10.04 -11.86
C ALA A 100 -9.73 -10.40 -10.37
N PRO A 101 -10.40 -11.48 -9.99
CA PRO A 101 -10.32 -11.97 -8.62
C PRO A 101 -8.87 -12.29 -8.24
N LEU A 102 -8.50 -11.98 -7.01
CA LEU A 102 -7.16 -12.23 -6.51
C LEU A 102 -7.04 -13.65 -5.99
N ASP A 103 -5.86 -14.23 -6.16
CA ASP A 103 -5.53 -15.54 -5.63
C ASP A 103 -4.64 -15.36 -4.40
N PHE A 104 -5.17 -15.74 -3.23
CA PHE A 104 -4.46 -15.58 -1.96
C PHE A 104 -4.00 -16.94 -1.41
N THR A 105 -3.69 -17.89 -2.27
CA THR A 105 -3.34 -19.24 -1.83
C THR A 105 -1.88 -19.39 -1.44
N GLU A 106 -1.01 -18.52 -1.91
CA GLU A 106 0.41 -18.57 -1.62
C GLU A 106 0.71 -17.98 -0.25
N ARG A 107 1.72 -18.55 0.43
CA ARG A 107 2.20 -18.00 1.69
C ARG A 107 3.37 -17.05 1.45
N GLY A 108 3.58 -16.14 2.40
CA GLY A 108 4.68 -15.22 2.37
C GLY A 108 4.35 -13.93 1.64
N LEU A 109 5.37 -13.23 1.20
CA LEU A 109 5.20 -11.97 0.49
C LEU A 109 4.97 -12.23 -0.99
N ASN A 110 3.83 -11.80 -1.49
CA ASN A 110 3.44 -12.03 -2.88
C ASN A 110 3.14 -10.71 -3.57
N PHE A 111 3.53 -10.60 -4.83
CA PHE A 111 3.23 -9.45 -5.67
C PHE A 111 2.22 -9.84 -6.72
N PHE A 112 1.11 -9.12 -6.78
CA PHE A 112 0.04 -9.41 -7.74
C PHE A 112 0.20 -8.68 -9.05
N CYS A 113 0.96 -7.61 -9.06
CA CYS A 113 1.11 -6.81 -10.25
C CYS A 113 2.34 -7.25 -11.00
N CYS A 114 2.13 -8.08 -11.97
CA CYS A 114 3.18 -8.49 -12.89
C CYS A 114 2.71 -8.15 -14.26
N TYR A 115 2.97 -6.95 -14.66
CA TYR A 115 2.64 -6.57 -16.03
C TYR A 115 3.89 -6.64 -16.87
N GLU A 116 3.67 -6.94 -18.11
CA GLU A 116 4.74 -6.95 -19.09
C GLU A 116 4.70 -5.66 -19.86
N ASN A 117 5.80 -4.98 -19.85
CA ASN A 117 5.96 -3.82 -20.68
C ASN A 117 6.54 -4.21 -22.00
N ASN A 118 5.71 -4.33 -22.91
CA ASN A 118 6.20 -4.71 -24.25
C ASN A 118 6.37 -3.53 -25.14
#